data_657672b0d04a095a517e6ecb5cd835d4
#
_entry.id   657672b0d04a095a517e6ecb5cd835d4
#
_cell.length_a   1.000
_cell.length_b   1.000
_cell.length_c   1.000
_cell.angle_alpha   90.00
_cell.angle_beta   90.00
_cell.angle_gamma   90.00
#
_symmetry.space_group_name_H-M   'P 1'
#
loop_
_entity.id
_entity.type
_entity.pdbx_description
1 polymer ?
#
loop_
_entity_poly.entity_id
_entity_poly.type
_entity_poly.pdbx_seq_one_letter_code
_entity_poly.pdbx_strand_id
1 'polypeptide(L)'
;MKKINITITGALGRMGKILIKKISTNKNLKLFSLTDLKSGKIINGIMTQKNNLEAFKKTDVIIDFSRPKASLEILNYAKKLKKKLLLEQLVLLNNKII
;
A
#
# COMPACT_ATOMS: atom_id res chain seq x y z
N MET A 1 17.43 -1.53 14.85
CA MET A 1 16.13 -2.23 14.67
C MET A 1 15.74 -2.28 13.22
N LYS A 2 15.19 -3.40 12.81
CA LYS A 2 14.72 -3.57 11.44
C LYS A 2 13.44 -2.77 11.20
N LYS A 3 13.43 -1.98 10.14
CA LYS A 3 12.24 -1.21 9.77
C LYS A 3 11.17 -2.12 9.17
N ILE A 4 9.92 -1.72 9.34
CA ILE A 4 8.79 -2.41 8.72
C ILE A 4 8.64 -1.88 7.29
N ASN A 5 8.71 -2.78 6.31
CA ASN A 5 8.54 -2.43 4.90
C ASN A 5 7.06 -2.29 4.56
N ILE A 6 6.69 -1.15 4.01
CA ILE A 6 5.30 -0.84 3.67
C ILE A 6 5.17 -0.61 2.17
N THR A 7 4.15 -1.21 1.59
CA THR A 7 3.72 -0.95 0.22
C THR A 7 2.37 -0.26 0.26
N ILE A 8 2.24 0.83 -0.50
CA ILE A 8 0.98 1.55 -0.62
C ILE A 8 0.42 1.34 -2.01
N THR A 9 -0.82 0.86 -2.08
CA THR A 9 -1.55 0.72 -3.34
C THR A 9 -2.52 1.89 -3.48
N GLY A 10 -2.83 2.27 -4.71
CA GLY A 10 -3.57 3.51 -4.94
C GLY A 10 -2.77 4.72 -4.52
N ALA A 11 -1.46 4.67 -4.74
CA ALA A 11 -0.50 5.63 -4.20
C ALA A 11 -0.69 7.05 -4.72
N LEU A 12 -1.24 7.22 -5.91
CA LEU A 12 -1.45 8.53 -6.53
C LEU A 12 -2.72 9.24 -6.05
N GLY A 13 -3.57 8.54 -5.28
CA GLY A 13 -4.75 9.16 -4.69
C GLY A 13 -4.40 10.07 -3.52
N ARG A 14 -5.41 10.83 -3.05
CA ARG A 14 -5.22 11.79 -1.95
C ARG A 14 -4.70 11.14 -0.68
N MET A 15 -5.35 10.07 -0.23
CA MET A 15 -4.98 9.39 1.01
C MET A 15 -3.64 8.69 0.89
N GLY A 16 -3.36 8.12 -0.28
CA GLY A 16 -2.06 7.51 -0.55
C GLY A 16 -0.93 8.51 -0.38
N LYS A 17 -1.07 9.68 -0.97
CA LYS A 17 -0.04 10.73 -0.88
C LYS A 17 0.17 11.24 0.54
N ILE A 18 -0.90 11.40 1.31
CA ILE A 18 -0.81 11.83 2.71
C ILE A 18 -0.06 10.79 3.53
N LEU A 19 -0.39 9.51 3.35
CA LEU A 19 0.25 8.44 4.11
C LEU A 19 1.72 8.26 3.72
N ILE A 20 2.03 8.39 2.44
CA ILE A 20 3.42 8.35 1.97
C ILE A 20 4.27 9.37 2.73
N LYS A 21 3.76 10.57 2.86
CA LYS A 21 4.45 11.64 3.57
C LYS A 21 4.67 11.29 5.04
N LYS A 22 3.66 10.74 5.71
CA LYS A 22 3.75 10.33 7.11
C LYS A 22 4.73 9.19 7.31
N ILE A 23 4.71 8.20 6.43
CA ILE A 23 5.60 7.04 6.52
C ILE A 23 7.06 7.46 6.31
N SER A 24 7.31 8.35 5.36
CA SER A 24 8.67 8.77 5.05
C SER A 24 9.35 9.54 6.19
N THR A 25 8.58 10.09 7.15
CA THR A 25 9.13 10.75 8.33
C THR A 25 9.18 9.85 9.56
N ASN A 26 8.70 8.62 9.47
CA ASN A 26 8.69 7.69 10.60
C ASN A 26 9.93 6.80 10.59
N LYS A 27 10.70 6.82 11.68
CA LYS A 27 11.97 6.10 11.78
C LYS A 27 11.81 4.57 11.76
N ASN A 28 10.65 4.06 12.15
CA ASN A 28 10.40 2.63 12.25
C ASN A 28 9.80 2.02 10.98
N LEU A 29 9.40 2.86 10.04
CA LEU A 29 8.74 2.44 8.81
C LEU A 29 9.59 2.78 7.60
N LYS A 30 9.54 1.91 6.61
CA LYS A 30 10.21 2.14 5.33
C LYS A 30 9.19 2.00 4.21
N LEU A 31 9.10 3.03 3.39
CA LEU A 31 8.29 2.96 2.18
C LEU A 31 9.05 2.11 1.18
N PHE A 32 8.54 0.91 0.92
CA PHE A 32 9.22 -0.07 0.08
C PHE A 32 8.81 0.03 -1.37
N SER A 33 7.49 0.04 -1.65
CA SER A 33 7.00 0.14 -3.03
C SER A 33 5.67 0.88 -3.07
N LEU A 34 5.32 1.36 -4.26
CA LEU A 34 4.08 2.07 -4.53
C LEU A 34 3.44 1.46 -5.76
N THR A 35 2.15 1.12 -5.68
CA THR A 35 1.42 0.66 -6.86
C THR A 35 0.23 1.55 -7.16
N ASP A 36 -0.11 1.62 -8.43
CA ASP A 36 -1.26 2.39 -8.91
C ASP A 36 -1.60 1.92 -10.33
N LEU A 37 -2.77 2.27 -10.81
CA LEU A 37 -3.13 2.00 -12.21
C LEU A 37 -2.21 2.75 -13.16
N LYS A 38 -1.73 3.92 -12.75
CA LYS A 38 -0.75 4.70 -13.50
C LYS A 38 0.65 4.38 -12.99
N SER A 39 1.46 3.75 -13.82
CA SER A 39 2.85 3.44 -13.49
C SER A 39 3.77 4.55 -13.98
N GLY A 40 5.00 4.55 -13.48
CA GLY A 40 6.04 5.46 -13.94
C GLY A 40 6.02 6.84 -13.31
N LYS A 41 5.23 7.07 -12.25
CA LYS A 41 5.23 8.33 -11.51
C LYS A 41 6.17 8.20 -10.31
N ILE A 42 6.95 9.22 -10.04
CA ILE A 42 7.91 9.18 -8.93
C ILE A 42 7.37 9.99 -7.75
N ILE A 43 7.29 9.34 -6.59
CA ILE A 43 6.91 9.98 -5.33
C ILE A 43 7.95 9.57 -4.28
N ASN A 44 8.59 10.55 -3.64
CA ASN A 44 9.62 10.31 -2.63
C ASN A 44 10.72 9.38 -3.13
N GLY A 45 11.12 9.52 -4.40
CA GLY A 45 12.18 8.71 -4.99
C GLY A 45 11.77 7.30 -5.41
N ILE A 46 10.49 6.95 -5.25
CA ILE A 46 10.00 5.61 -5.61
C ILE A 46 9.07 5.73 -6.80
N MET A 47 9.31 4.94 -7.83
CA MET A 47 8.48 4.94 -9.02
C MET A 47 7.27 4.05 -8.82
N THR A 48 6.07 4.58 -9.16
CA THR A 48 4.85 3.77 -9.09
C THR A 48 4.89 2.69 -10.16
N GLN A 49 4.31 1.54 -9.81
CA GLN A 49 4.20 0.39 -10.71
C GLN A 49 2.82 -0.22 -10.58
N LYS A 50 2.44 -1.03 -11.55
CA LYS A 50 1.19 -1.79 -11.46
C LYS A 50 1.35 -2.90 -10.43
N ASN A 51 0.22 -3.40 -9.90
CA ASN A 51 0.25 -4.50 -8.95
C ASN A 51 0.94 -5.73 -9.56
N ASN A 52 1.91 -6.28 -8.85
CA ASN A 52 2.64 -7.46 -9.28
C ASN A 52 3.32 -8.12 -8.07
N LEU A 53 3.77 -9.35 -8.24
CA LEU A 53 4.39 -10.09 -7.14
C LEU A 53 5.62 -9.40 -6.57
N GLU A 54 6.45 -8.83 -7.42
CA GLU A 54 7.69 -8.19 -6.97
C GLU A 54 7.43 -6.97 -6.09
N ALA A 55 6.35 -6.23 -6.37
CA ALA A 55 5.97 -5.07 -5.57
C ALA A 55 5.65 -5.45 -4.13
N PHE A 56 5.12 -6.65 -3.91
CA PHE A 56 4.65 -7.10 -2.60
C PHE A 56 5.57 -8.11 -1.90
N LYS A 57 6.48 -8.72 -2.64
CA LYS A 57 7.28 -9.85 -2.14
C LYS A 57 8.09 -9.55 -0.88
N LYS A 58 8.71 -8.38 -0.80
CA LYS A 58 9.55 -7.98 0.33
C LYS A 58 8.85 -7.02 1.28
N THR A 59 7.57 -6.77 1.08
CA THR A 59 6.82 -5.90 1.98
C THR A 59 6.35 -6.69 3.22
N ASP A 60 6.21 -5.99 4.32
CA ASP A 60 5.65 -6.58 5.54
C ASP A 60 4.16 -6.28 5.66
N VAL A 61 3.76 -5.06 5.29
CA VAL A 61 2.37 -4.61 5.37
C VAL A 61 2.00 -3.90 4.08
N ILE A 62 0.84 -4.27 3.53
CA ILE A 62 0.25 -3.59 2.37
C ILE A 62 -0.88 -2.70 2.89
N ILE A 63 -0.86 -1.42 2.53
CA ILE A 63 -1.95 -0.50 2.87
C ILE A 63 -2.63 -0.12 1.56
N ASP A 64 -3.90 -0.49 1.44
CA ASP A 64 -4.65 -0.37 0.20
C ASP A 64 -5.60 0.81 0.20
N PHE A 65 -5.34 1.78 -0.68
CA PHE A 65 -6.23 2.91 -0.97
C PHE A 65 -6.78 2.84 -2.39
N SER A 66 -6.75 1.67 -3.01
CA SER A 66 -7.25 1.50 -4.36
C SER A 66 -8.77 1.30 -4.37
N ARG A 67 -9.35 1.25 -5.58
CA ARG A 67 -10.78 1.01 -5.75
C ARG A 67 -11.13 -0.45 -5.43
N PRO A 68 -12.40 -0.75 -5.09
CA PRO A 68 -12.82 -2.11 -4.70
C PRO A 68 -12.38 -3.21 -5.65
N LYS A 69 -12.43 -2.94 -6.94
CA LYS A 69 -12.06 -3.90 -7.96
C LYS A 69 -10.58 -4.28 -7.88
N ALA A 70 -9.73 -3.30 -7.66
CA ALA A 70 -8.29 -3.53 -7.50
C ALA A 70 -7.97 -4.17 -6.15
N SER A 71 -8.77 -3.86 -5.12
CA SER A 71 -8.56 -4.42 -3.78
C SER A 71 -8.70 -5.94 -3.75
N LEU A 72 -9.57 -6.51 -4.59
CA LEU A 72 -9.68 -7.97 -4.69
C LEU A 72 -8.39 -8.61 -5.20
N GLU A 73 -7.77 -8.00 -6.20
CA GLU A 73 -6.49 -8.46 -6.72
C GLU A 73 -5.40 -8.37 -5.64
N ILE A 74 -5.36 -7.26 -4.93
CA ILE A 74 -4.38 -7.04 -3.87
C ILE A 74 -4.56 -8.04 -2.74
N LEU A 75 -5.81 -8.35 -2.38
CA LEU A 75 -6.11 -9.36 -1.37
C LEU A 75 -5.56 -10.72 -1.78
N ASN A 76 -5.67 -11.08 -3.06
CA ASN A 76 -5.13 -12.33 -3.57
C ASN A 76 -3.61 -12.39 -3.45
N TYR A 77 -2.92 -11.30 -3.77
CA TYR A 77 -1.47 -11.21 -3.58
C TYR A 77 -1.09 -11.35 -2.10
N ALA A 78 -1.82 -10.65 -1.22
CA ALA A 78 -1.53 -10.69 0.21
C ALA A 78 -1.70 -12.10 0.77
N LYS A 79 -2.75 -12.82 0.38
CA LYS A 79 -2.96 -14.21 0.77
C LYS A 79 -1.85 -15.12 0.26
N LYS A 80 -1.52 -15.00 -1.01
CA LYS A 80 -0.50 -15.83 -1.65
C LYS A 80 0.86 -15.65 -1.01
N LEU A 81 1.22 -14.41 -0.66
CA LEU A 81 2.51 -14.06 -0.09
C LEU A 81 2.49 -14.02 1.44
N LYS A 82 1.34 -14.27 2.06
CA LYS A 82 1.15 -14.23 3.52
C LYS A 82 1.54 -12.89 4.12
N LYS A 83 1.09 -11.80 3.49
CA LYS A 83 1.36 -10.45 3.94
C LYS A 83 0.17 -9.87 4.70
N LYS A 84 0.44 -8.98 5.65
CA LYS A 84 -0.60 -8.23 6.33
C LYS A 84 -1.17 -7.20 5.37
N LEU A 85 -2.49 -7.06 5.38
CA LEU A 85 -3.19 -6.15 4.49
C LEU A 85 -4.15 -5.29 5.28
N LEU A 86 -3.99 -3.97 5.17
CA LEU A 86 -4.91 -2.99 5.72
C LEU A 86 -5.70 -2.38 4.58
N LEU A 87 -7.01 -2.63 4.57
CA LEU A 87 -7.92 -2.09 3.56
C LEU A 87 -8.61 -0.84 4.08
N GLU A 88 -8.46 0.28 3.39
CA GLU A 88 -9.13 1.52 3.74
C GLU A 88 -10.65 1.34 3.84
N GLN A 89 -11.23 0.62 2.88
CA GLN A 89 -12.66 0.38 2.82
C GLN A 89 -13.19 -0.38 4.03
N LEU A 90 -12.41 -1.34 4.53
CA LEU A 90 -12.76 -2.08 5.74
C LEU A 90 -12.74 -1.18 6.97
N VAL A 91 -11.78 -0.28 7.04
CA VAL A 91 -11.69 0.70 8.13
C VAL A 91 -12.91 1.60 8.13
N LEU A 92 -13.32 2.10 6.95
CA LEU A 92 -14.53 2.93 6.82
C LEU A 92 -15.79 2.16 7.20
N LEU A 93 -15.90 0.91 6.79
CA LEU A 93 -17.02 0.05 7.12
C LEU A 93 -17.13 -0.19 8.63
N ASN A 94 -16.01 -0.49 9.26
CA ASN A 94 -15.96 -0.71 10.70
C ASN A 94 -16.35 0.54 11.46
N ASN A 95 -15.93 1.71 11.00
CA ASN A 95 -16.29 2.97 11.63
C ASN A 95 -17.79 3.28 11.52
N LYS A 96 -18.45 2.77 10.49
CA LYS A 96 -19.90 2.95 10.31
C LYS A 96 -20.72 1.95 11.14
N ILE A 97 -20.15 0.80 11.43
CA ILE A 97 -20.82 -0.26 12.17
C ILE A 97 -20.73 -0.03 13.67
N ILE A 98 -19.68 0.60 14.10
CA ILE A 98 -19.43 0.92 15.49
C ILE A 98 -19.99 2.30 15.82
#